data_a7214b3dca4a6a37dbac423d3e181170
#
_entry.id   a7214b3dca4a6a37dbac423d3e181170
#
_cell.length_a   1.000
_cell.length_b   1.000
_cell.length_c   1.000
_cell.angle_alpha   90.00
_cell.angle_beta   90.00
_cell.angle_gamma   90.00
#
_symmetry.space_group_name_H-M   'P 1'
#
loop_
_entity.id
_entity.type
_entity.pdbx_description
1 polymer ?
#
loop_
_entity_poly.entity_id
_entity_poly.type
_entity_poly.pdbx_seq_one_letter_code
_entity_poly.pdbx_strand_id
1 'polypeptide(L)'
;MRIADYSVTRAILERHGFTFKKSFGQNFLTDTNILQKIVDTAEIDKKVNVIEIGPGIGALTEFLAESAAEVMAFEIDDRLVPILADTLRDFDNVTVVNQDILKVDLAQYMAEFKNPNLPIKVVANLPYYITTPILMHLIESGIPFSEFVVMMQREVADRISAQPNTKAYGSLSIAVQYYMTAKVAFIVPRTVFVPAPNVDSAILKMVRRDQPAVAVQDEKFFFKVSKASFVHRRKTLWNNLTSHFGKSEETKAKLTAALEQAELSPSVRGEALALADFARLADALKAQGL
;
A
#
# COMPACT_ATOMS: atom_id res chain seq x y z
N MET A 1 6.78 2.89 -30.69
CA MET A 1 7.73 3.29 -29.62
C MET A 1 6.92 3.49 -28.36
N ARG A 2 7.35 2.96 -27.23
CA ARG A 2 6.65 3.03 -25.94
C ARG A 2 7.02 4.31 -25.18
N ILE A 3 6.11 4.83 -24.38
CA ILE A 3 6.37 5.99 -23.50
C ILE A 3 7.58 5.72 -22.60
N ALA A 4 7.73 4.48 -22.11
CA ALA A 4 8.83 4.05 -21.24
C ALA A 4 10.18 3.87 -21.97
N ASP A 5 10.24 3.90 -23.28
CA ASP A 5 11.54 3.87 -23.97
C ASP A 5 12.35 5.09 -23.56
N TYR A 6 13.59 4.89 -23.09
CA TYR A 6 14.40 5.97 -22.52
C TYR A 6 14.48 7.22 -23.40
N SER A 7 14.71 7.04 -24.70
CA SER A 7 14.75 8.14 -25.67
C SER A 7 13.41 8.87 -25.79
N VAL A 8 12.30 8.12 -25.75
CA VAL A 8 10.94 8.67 -25.82
C VAL A 8 10.61 9.43 -24.53
N THR A 9 10.89 8.84 -23.36
CA THR A 9 10.74 9.52 -22.06
C THR A 9 11.49 10.86 -22.06
N ARG A 10 12.74 10.88 -22.46
CA ARG A 10 13.52 12.13 -22.54
C ARG A 10 12.92 13.14 -23.51
N ALA A 11 12.53 12.72 -24.69
CA ALA A 11 11.92 13.60 -25.69
C ALA A 11 10.59 14.21 -25.20
N ILE A 12 9.77 13.44 -24.47
CA ILE A 12 8.53 13.93 -23.86
C ILE A 12 8.85 15.01 -22.83
N LEU A 13 9.78 14.74 -21.91
CA LEU A 13 10.14 15.68 -20.84
C LEU A 13 10.74 16.98 -21.40
N GLU A 14 11.62 16.88 -22.39
CA GLU A 14 12.21 18.04 -23.07
C GLU A 14 11.17 18.86 -23.83
N ARG A 15 10.26 18.21 -24.58
CA ARG A 15 9.19 18.88 -25.34
C ARG A 15 8.25 19.69 -24.44
N HIS A 16 7.95 19.17 -23.25
CA HIS A 16 7.07 19.84 -22.29
C HIS A 16 7.83 20.71 -21.28
N GLY A 17 9.16 20.85 -21.39
CA GLY A 17 9.98 21.63 -20.46
C GLY A 17 9.85 21.17 -19.00
N PHE A 18 9.64 19.86 -18.79
CA PHE A 18 9.38 19.31 -17.47
C PHE A 18 10.65 19.24 -16.62
N THR A 19 10.55 19.71 -15.39
CA THR A 19 11.61 19.64 -14.38
C THR A 19 11.14 18.86 -13.16
N PHE A 20 11.98 17.95 -12.68
CA PHE A 20 11.67 17.11 -11.53
C PHE A 20 11.54 17.91 -10.23
N LYS A 21 10.48 17.70 -9.47
CA LYS A 21 10.34 18.22 -8.11
C LYS A 21 10.66 17.11 -7.11
N LYS A 22 11.67 17.33 -6.28
CA LYS A 22 12.06 16.39 -5.22
C LYS A 22 10.92 16.11 -4.22
N SER A 23 10.05 17.11 -3.98
CA SER A 23 8.91 17.00 -3.08
C SER A 23 7.85 15.97 -3.52
N PHE A 24 7.80 15.63 -4.80
CA PHE A 24 6.88 14.61 -5.32
C PHE A 24 7.53 13.22 -5.47
N GLY A 25 8.83 13.10 -5.18
CA GLY A 25 9.54 11.81 -5.26
C GLY A 25 9.46 11.15 -6.65
N GLN A 26 9.47 11.97 -7.72
CA GLN A 26 9.26 11.53 -9.10
C GLN A 26 10.45 10.73 -9.60
N ASN A 27 10.22 9.45 -9.88
CA ASN A 27 11.15 8.53 -10.51
C ASN A 27 10.38 7.76 -11.60
N PHE A 28 10.66 8.05 -12.86
CA PHE A 28 9.93 7.44 -13.97
C PHE A 28 10.59 6.15 -14.40
N LEU A 29 9.81 5.08 -14.46
CA LEU A 29 10.26 3.76 -14.90
C LEU A 29 10.45 3.76 -16.40
N THR A 30 11.63 3.35 -16.86
CA THR A 30 12.04 3.33 -18.27
C THR A 30 12.37 1.93 -18.78
N ASP A 31 11.72 0.90 -18.27
CA ASP A 31 11.90 -0.50 -18.68
C ASP A 31 10.55 -1.13 -19.03
N THR A 32 10.35 -1.37 -20.31
CA THR A 32 9.10 -1.93 -20.87
C THR A 32 8.85 -3.36 -20.43
N ASN A 33 9.90 -4.16 -20.19
CA ASN A 33 9.76 -5.54 -19.71
C ASN A 33 9.24 -5.58 -18.29
N ILE A 34 9.70 -4.66 -17.45
CA ILE A 34 9.21 -4.54 -16.07
C ILE A 34 7.76 -4.09 -16.07
N LEU A 35 7.37 -3.10 -16.88
CA LEU A 35 5.99 -2.65 -17.00
C LEU A 35 5.05 -3.78 -17.44
N GLN A 36 5.44 -4.55 -18.45
CA GLN A 36 4.67 -5.72 -18.87
C GLN A 36 4.54 -6.75 -17.76
N LYS A 37 5.64 -7.02 -17.04
CA LYS A 37 5.64 -7.96 -15.92
C LYS A 37 4.74 -7.51 -14.75
N ILE A 38 4.59 -6.19 -14.53
CA ILE A 38 3.64 -5.64 -13.56
C ILE A 38 2.20 -5.97 -13.98
N VAL A 39 1.85 -5.71 -15.24
CA VAL A 39 0.51 -5.98 -15.77
C VAL A 39 0.19 -7.47 -15.74
N ASP A 40 1.15 -8.33 -16.11
CA ASP A 40 1.02 -9.78 -16.05
C ASP A 40 0.84 -10.27 -14.60
N THR A 41 1.59 -9.72 -13.66
CA THR A 41 1.48 -10.03 -12.22
C THR A 41 0.10 -9.66 -11.67
N ALA A 42 -0.47 -8.56 -12.15
CA ALA A 42 -1.81 -8.09 -11.80
C ALA A 42 -2.92 -8.83 -12.55
N GLU A 43 -2.59 -9.66 -13.53
CA GLU A 43 -3.58 -10.41 -14.33
C GLU A 43 -4.67 -9.48 -14.88
N ILE A 44 -4.25 -8.38 -15.51
CA ILE A 44 -5.16 -7.37 -16.07
C ILE A 44 -5.70 -7.85 -17.40
N ASP A 45 -7.01 -7.82 -17.56
CA ASP A 45 -7.71 -8.10 -18.79
C ASP A 45 -8.93 -7.15 -18.98
N LYS A 46 -9.65 -7.31 -20.07
CA LYS A 46 -10.84 -6.49 -20.41
C LYS A 46 -12.05 -6.67 -19.47
N LYS A 47 -11.92 -7.50 -18.45
CA LYS A 47 -12.94 -7.72 -17.41
C LYS A 47 -12.56 -7.08 -16.06
N VAL A 48 -11.56 -6.21 -16.05
CA VAL A 48 -11.05 -5.55 -14.85
C VAL A 48 -10.96 -4.05 -15.07
N ASN A 49 -11.47 -3.27 -14.13
CA ASN A 49 -11.20 -1.84 -14.02
C ASN A 49 -9.95 -1.62 -13.17
N VAL A 50 -9.15 -0.63 -13.51
CA VAL A 50 -7.90 -0.32 -12.83
C VAL A 50 -7.92 1.10 -12.27
N ILE A 51 -7.47 1.23 -11.03
CA ILE A 51 -7.06 2.50 -10.42
C ILE A 51 -5.53 2.57 -10.46
N GLU A 52 -5.02 3.65 -11.01
CA GLU A 52 -3.59 3.98 -10.97
C GLU A 52 -3.37 5.25 -10.15
N ILE A 53 -2.40 5.26 -9.25
CA ILE A 53 -2.02 6.42 -8.45
C ILE A 53 -0.64 6.89 -8.90
N GLY A 54 -0.54 8.17 -9.30
CA GLY A 54 0.70 8.74 -9.78
C GLY A 54 1.14 8.18 -11.13
N PRO A 55 0.34 8.35 -12.20
CA PRO A 55 0.68 7.85 -13.54
C PRO A 55 1.95 8.48 -14.11
N GLY A 56 2.42 9.59 -13.56
CA GLY A 56 3.60 10.30 -14.05
C GLY A 56 3.41 10.78 -15.48
N ILE A 57 4.22 10.32 -16.40
CA ILE A 57 4.07 10.63 -17.85
C ILE A 57 3.25 9.60 -18.61
N GLY A 58 2.67 8.61 -17.92
CA GLY A 58 1.77 7.61 -18.51
C GLY A 58 2.44 6.29 -18.93
N ALA A 59 3.67 6.03 -18.49
CA ALA A 59 4.42 4.83 -18.91
C ALA A 59 3.73 3.51 -18.49
N LEU A 60 3.28 3.40 -17.24
CA LEU A 60 2.50 2.25 -16.77
C LEU A 60 1.07 2.32 -17.32
N THR A 61 0.49 3.51 -17.37
CA THR A 61 -0.88 3.74 -17.85
C THR A 61 -1.09 3.22 -19.27
N GLU A 62 -0.11 3.39 -20.17
CA GLU A 62 -0.12 2.85 -21.53
C GLU A 62 -0.36 1.34 -21.54
N PHE A 63 0.39 0.58 -20.75
CA PHE A 63 0.26 -0.87 -20.64
C PHE A 63 -1.07 -1.30 -20.01
N LEU A 64 -1.51 -0.57 -18.98
CA LEU A 64 -2.80 -0.82 -18.33
C LEU A 64 -3.96 -0.56 -19.29
N ALA A 65 -3.92 0.52 -20.05
CA ALA A 65 -4.97 0.90 -21.00
C ALA A 65 -5.13 -0.13 -22.13
N GLU A 66 -4.03 -0.70 -22.60
CA GLU A 66 -4.07 -1.77 -23.60
C GLU A 66 -4.77 -3.04 -23.09
N SER A 67 -4.62 -3.34 -21.81
CA SER A 67 -5.07 -4.60 -21.20
C SER A 67 -6.40 -4.49 -20.46
N ALA A 68 -6.64 -3.43 -19.71
CA ALA A 68 -7.82 -3.24 -18.83
C ALA A 68 -9.10 -2.89 -19.60
N ALA A 69 -10.24 -3.05 -18.95
CA ALA A 69 -11.51 -2.49 -19.41
C ALA A 69 -11.44 -0.96 -19.40
N GLU A 70 -11.15 -0.38 -18.25
CA GLU A 70 -10.94 1.05 -18.07
C GLU A 70 -9.82 1.29 -17.04
N VAL A 71 -9.15 2.43 -17.18
CA VAL A 71 -8.14 2.92 -16.23
C VAL A 71 -8.54 4.31 -15.75
N MET A 72 -8.57 4.49 -14.43
CA MET A 72 -8.73 5.80 -13.81
C MET A 72 -7.45 6.14 -13.07
N ALA A 73 -6.76 7.18 -13.50
CA ALA A 73 -5.46 7.57 -13.00
C ALA A 73 -5.54 8.88 -12.22
N PHE A 74 -5.10 8.86 -10.96
CA PHE A 74 -5.09 10.03 -10.07
C PHE A 74 -3.69 10.63 -10.04
N GLU A 75 -3.57 11.91 -10.47
CA GLU A 75 -2.30 12.65 -10.49
C GLU A 75 -2.44 13.96 -9.70
N ILE A 76 -1.55 14.15 -8.73
CA ILE A 76 -1.53 15.35 -7.89
C ILE A 76 -0.75 16.52 -8.52
N ASP A 77 0.24 16.21 -9.37
CA ASP A 77 1.06 17.22 -10.04
C ASP A 77 0.35 17.73 -11.30
N ASP A 78 -0.22 18.93 -11.22
CA ASP A 78 -0.92 19.60 -12.31
C ASP A 78 -0.07 19.77 -13.59
N ARG A 79 1.27 19.82 -13.45
CA ARG A 79 2.18 19.95 -14.59
C ARG A 79 2.26 18.68 -15.44
N LEU A 80 1.89 17.52 -14.88
CA LEU A 80 1.84 16.26 -15.60
C LEU A 80 0.54 16.07 -16.39
N VAL A 81 -0.52 16.80 -16.07
CA VAL A 81 -1.82 16.68 -16.75
C VAL A 81 -1.72 16.96 -18.26
N PRO A 82 -1.08 18.04 -18.74
CA PRO A 82 -0.90 18.26 -20.18
C PRO A 82 -0.04 17.18 -20.85
N ILE A 83 0.95 16.63 -20.13
CA ILE A 83 1.80 15.55 -20.63
C ILE A 83 0.97 14.28 -20.79
N LEU A 84 0.15 13.92 -19.81
CA LEU A 84 -0.75 12.77 -19.88
C LEU A 84 -1.78 12.90 -20.98
N ALA A 85 -2.33 14.11 -21.21
CA ALA A 85 -3.22 14.38 -22.33
C ALA A 85 -2.56 14.14 -23.69
N ASP A 86 -1.28 14.43 -23.82
CA ASP A 86 -0.50 14.18 -25.06
C ASP A 86 -0.12 12.70 -25.19
N THR A 87 0.42 12.09 -24.12
CA THR A 87 0.95 10.71 -24.19
C THR A 87 -0.13 9.64 -24.28
N LEU A 88 -1.32 9.92 -23.73
CA LEU A 88 -2.42 8.96 -23.66
C LEU A 88 -3.58 9.30 -24.62
N ARG A 89 -3.40 10.24 -25.53
CA ARG A 89 -4.43 10.71 -26.44
C ARG A 89 -5.10 9.65 -27.31
N ASP A 90 -4.39 8.55 -27.56
CA ASP A 90 -4.87 7.46 -28.42
C ASP A 90 -5.69 6.40 -27.64
N PHE A 91 -5.86 6.59 -26.32
CA PHE A 91 -6.63 5.70 -25.43
C PHE A 91 -7.95 6.35 -25.03
N ASP A 92 -9.07 5.74 -25.40
CA ASP A 92 -10.43 6.17 -25.06
C ASP A 92 -10.96 5.58 -23.73
N ASN A 93 -10.20 4.67 -23.14
CA ASN A 93 -10.52 3.98 -21.89
C ASN A 93 -9.69 4.45 -20.69
N VAL A 94 -9.04 5.62 -20.78
CA VAL A 94 -8.28 6.23 -19.70
C VAL A 94 -8.93 7.54 -19.26
N THR A 95 -9.15 7.68 -17.96
CA THR A 95 -9.58 8.93 -17.33
C THR A 95 -8.49 9.41 -16.38
N VAL A 96 -7.96 10.62 -16.61
CA VAL A 96 -6.99 11.26 -15.72
C VAL A 96 -7.72 12.21 -14.80
N VAL A 97 -7.55 12.04 -13.49
CA VAL A 97 -8.16 12.88 -12.44
C VAL A 97 -7.04 13.65 -11.74
N ASN A 98 -7.04 14.98 -11.89
CA ASN A 98 -6.04 15.82 -11.22
C ASN A 98 -6.50 16.16 -9.80
N GLN A 99 -6.31 15.21 -8.89
CA GLN A 99 -6.65 15.36 -7.47
C GLN A 99 -5.73 14.52 -6.59
N ASP A 100 -5.65 14.89 -5.32
CA ASP A 100 -4.97 14.11 -4.28
C ASP A 100 -5.84 12.91 -3.89
N ILE A 101 -5.34 11.70 -4.13
CA ILE A 101 -6.04 10.44 -3.83
C ILE A 101 -6.48 10.34 -2.36
N LEU A 102 -5.79 11.00 -1.44
CA LEU A 102 -6.13 11.00 -0.02
C LEU A 102 -7.35 11.88 0.32
N LYS A 103 -7.83 12.69 -0.63
CA LYS A 103 -8.89 13.68 -0.41
C LYS A 103 -10.13 13.45 -1.28
N VAL A 104 -10.08 12.50 -2.23
CA VAL A 104 -11.18 12.25 -3.15
C VAL A 104 -12.27 11.39 -2.50
N ASP A 105 -13.50 11.56 -2.94
CA ASP A 105 -14.57 10.60 -2.70
C ASP A 105 -14.42 9.42 -3.67
N LEU A 106 -13.75 8.36 -3.18
CA LEU A 106 -13.49 7.17 -3.98
C LEU A 106 -14.76 6.51 -4.50
N ALA A 107 -15.84 6.49 -3.70
CA ALA A 107 -17.09 5.85 -4.09
C ALA A 107 -17.71 6.56 -5.29
N GLN A 108 -17.67 7.91 -5.33
CA GLN A 108 -18.11 8.70 -6.46
C GLN A 108 -17.34 8.31 -7.73
N TYR A 109 -16.01 8.29 -7.66
CA TYR A 109 -15.20 7.97 -8.83
C TYR A 109 -15.35 6.52 -9.31
N MET A 110 -15.53 5.57 -8.38
CA MET A 110 -15.77 4.17 -8.78
C MET A 110 -17.09 4.00 -9.53
N ALA A 111 -18.08 4.82 -9.24
CA ALA A 111 -19.35 4.83 -9.95
C ALA A 111 -19.27 5.42 -11.38
N GLU A 112 -18.21 6.15 -11.71
CA GLU A 112 -17.99 6.75 -13.04
C GLU A 112 -17.46 5.75 -14.09
N PHE A 113 -17.02 4.55 -13.70
CA PHE A 113 -16.68 3.50 -14.66
C PHE A 113 -17.89 3.14 -15.53
N LYS A 114 -17.68 2.94 -16.84
CA LYS A 114 -18.74 2.48 -17.76
C LYS A 114 -19.39 1.18 -17.31
N ASN A 115 -18.59 0.29 -16.71
CA ASN A 115 -19.07 -0.91 -16.05
C ASN A 115 -18.56 -0.99 -14.61
N PRO A 116 -19.26 -0.37 -13.64
CA PRO A 116 -18.83 -0.33 -12.24
C PRO A 116 -18.94 -1.67 -11.51
N ASN A 117 -19.56 -2.69 -12.13
CA ASN A 117 -19.68 -4.04 -11.55
C ASN A 117 -18.45 -4.92 -11.82
N LEU A 118 -17.52 -4.49 -12.67
CA LEU A 118 -16.28 -5.23 -12.87
C LEU A 118 -15.39 -5.14 -11.61
N PRO A 119 -14.59 -6.17 -11.34
CA PRO A 119 -13.58 -6.10 -10.29
C PRO A 119 -12.66 -4.90 -10.50
N ILE A 120 -12.28 -4.25 -9.40
CA ILE A 120 -11.38 -3.10 -9.42
C ILE A 120 -10.05 -3.52 -8.79
N LYS A 121 -8.97 -3.35 -9.53
CA LYS A 121 -7.59 -3.56 -9.05
C LYS A 121 -6.85 -2.24 -8.97
N VAL A 122 -5.96 -2.12 -8.00
CA VAL A 122 -5.04 -1.00 -7.86
C VAL A 122 -3.67 -1.41 -8.39
N VAL A 123 -3.20 -0.75 -9.44
CA VAL A 123 -1.88 -1.00 -10.02
C VAL A 123 -1.16 0.33 -10.14
N ALA A 124 -0.04 0.49 -9.45
CA ALA A 124 0.61 1.79 -9.36
C ALA A 124 2.11 1.69 -9.03
N ASN A 125 2.86 2.69 -9.52
CA ASN A 125 4.17 3.04 -9.01
C ASN A 125 4.00 4.14 -7.95
N LEU A 126 3.91 3.75 -6.67
CA LEU A 126 3.59 4.69 -5.58
C LEU A 126 4.76 5.62 -5.26
N PRO A 127 4.49 6.92 -5.01
CA PRO A 127 5.51 7.84 -4.51
C PRO A 127 6.07 7.37 -3.16
N TYR A 128 7.40 7.32 -3.02
CA TYR A 128 8.05 6.71 -1.84
C TYR A 128 7.73 7.42 -0.52
N TYR A 129 7.57 8.75 -0.55
CA TYR A 129 7.36 9.55 0.66
C TYR A 129 5.97 9.40 1.28
N ILE A 130 4.99 8.84 0.53
CA ILE A 130 3.59 8.76 0.95
C ILE A 130 2.96 7.38 0.69
N THR A 131 3.78 6.37 0.44
CA THR A 131 3.33 5.00 0.10
C THR A 131 2.38 4.44 1.15
N THR A 132 2.76 4.43 2.43
CA THR A 132 1.96 3.85 3.51
C THR A 132 0.63 4.56 3.72
N PRO A 133 0.55 5.91 3.80
CA PRO A 133 -0.72 6.61 3.87
C PRO A 133 -1.67 6.31 2.72
N ILE A 134 -1.18 6.30 1.48
CA ILE A 134 -2.00 5.98 0.30
C ILE A 134 -2.54 4.56 0.39
N LEU A 135 -1.67 3.59 0.69
CA LEU A 135 -2.03 2.19 0.75
C LEU A 135 -3.11 1.93 1.81
N MET A 136 -2.91 2.44 3.03
CA MET A 136 -3.88 2.27 4.11
C MET A 136 -5.20 3.00 3.83
N HIS A 137 -5.15 4.20 3.25
CA HIS A 137 -6.35 4.92 2.83
C HIS A 137 -7.22 4.09 1.87
N LEU A 138 -6.60 3.47 0.86
CA LEU A 138 -7.31 2.62 -0.11
C LEU A 138 -7.83 1.32 0.52
N ILE A 139 -7.02 0.65 1.34
CA ILE A 139 -7.40 -0.61 2.01
C ILE A 139 -8.60 -0.39 2.95
N GLU A 140 -8.60 0.71 3.69
CA GLU A 140 -9.61 1.05 4.71
C GLU A 140 -10.81 1.83 4.15
N SER A 141 -10.81 2.18 2.86
CA SER A 141 -11.83 3.03 2.22
C SER A 141 -13.23 2.41 2.19
N GLY A 142 -13.35 1.11 2.41
CA GLY A 142 -14.61 0.38 2.21
C GLY A 142 -14.89 0.01 0.75
N ILE A 143 -14.09 0.50 -0.21
CA ILE A 143 -14.19 0.09 -1.60
C ILE A 143 -13.65 -1.35 -1.75
N PRO A 144 -14.37 -2.26 -2.43
CA PRO A 144 -13.97 -3.65 -2.55
C PRO A 144 -12.89 -3.86 -3.63
N PHE A 145 -11.76 -3.16 -3.51
CA PHE A 145 -10.60 -3.43 -4.36
C PHE A 145 -10.18 -4.89 -4.18
N SER A 146 -10.16 -5.66 -5.26
CA SER A 146 -9.88 -7.09 -5.21
C SER A 146 -8.40 -7.40 -5.02
N GLU A 147 -7.54 -6.58 -5.60
CA GLU A 147 -6.10 -6.79 -5.62
C GLU A 147 -5.35 -5.47 -5.74
N PHE A 148 -4.16 -5.44 -5.15
CA PHE A 148 -3.19 -4.36 -5.30
C PHE A 148 -1.88 -4.96 -5.84
N VAL A 149 -1.39 -4.45 -6.96
CA VAL A 149 -0.05 -4.73 -7.46
C VAL A 149 0.68 -3.40 -7.56
N VAL A 150 1.49 -3.12 -6.57
CA VAL A 150 2.06 -1.79 -6.37
C VAL A 150 3.57 -1.86 -6.21
N MET A 151 4.25 -0.88 -6.81
CA MET A 151 5.68 -0.70 -6.66
C MET A 151 5.95 0.29 -5.54
N MET A 152 6.91 -0.05 -4.69
CA MET A 152 7.36 0.76 -3.56
C MET A 152 8.82 0.49 -3.25
N GLN A 153 9.41 1.23 -2.33
CA GLN A 153 10.74 0.89 -1.82
C GLN A 153 10.76 -0.53 -1.27
N ARG A 154 11.83 -1.28 -1.56
CA ARG A 154 11.98 -2.68 -1.15
C ARG A 154 11.78 -2.86 0.36
N GLU A 155 12.35 -1.97 1.18
CA GLU A 155 12.20 -2.05 2.64
C GLU A 155 10.72 -2.00 3.08
N VAL A 156 9.91 -1.15 2.45
CA VAL A 156 8.48 -1.03 2.78
C VAL A 156 7.73 -2.30 2.38
N ALA A 157 8.01 -2.84 1.19
CA ALA A 157 7.42 -4.10 0.73
C ALA A 157 7.80 -5.28 1.65
N ASP A 158 9.07 -5.36 2.07
CA ASP A 158 9.56 -6.37 3.01
C ASP A 158 8.85 -6.27 4.37
N ARG A 159 8.60 -5.05 4.85
CA ARG A 159 7.85 -4.82 6.10
C ARG A 159 6.39 -5.25 5.99
N ILE A 160 5.71 -4.94 4.90
CA ILE A 160 4.31 -5.31 4.68
C ILE A 160 4.14 -6.83 4.61
N SER A 161 5.03 -7.52 3.90
CA SER A 161 4.96 -8.98 3.68
C SER A 161 5.64 -9.81 4.77
N ALA A 162 6.24 -9.16 5.78
CA ALA A 162 7.01 -9.84 6.82
C ALA A 162 6.17 -10.80 7.67
N GLN A 163 6.81 -11.87 8.12
CA GLN A 163 6.24 -12.85 9.05
C GLN A 163 6.74 -12.63 10.48
N PRO A 164 6.04 -13.10 11.51
CA PRO A 164 6.50 -13.05 12.89
C PRO A 164 7.92 -13.61 13.04
N ASN A 165 8.66 -13.12 14.04
CA ASN A 165 10.05 -13.45 14.33
C ASN A 165 11.06 -12.99 13.26
N THR A 166 10.70 -12.08 12.39
CA THR A 166 11.62 -11.45 11.44
C THR A 166 11.89 -9.99 11.80
N LYS A 167 13.04 -9.48 11.39
CA LYS A 167 13.45 -8.09 11.66
C LYS A 167 12.50 -7.08 11.01
N ALA A 168 11.88 -7.41 9.88
CA ALA A 168 11.01 -6.51 9.14
C ALA A 168 9.58 -6.45 9.72
N TYR A 169 9.16 -7.47 10.49
CA TYR A 169 7.81 -7.57 11.04
C TYR A 169 7.49 -6.45 12.04
N GLY A 170 6.32 -5.86 11.90
CA GLY A 170 5.88 -4.77 12.76
C GLY A 170 4.40 -4.41 12.57
N SER A 171 3.99 -3.27 13.11
CA SER A 171 2.59 -2.83 13.06
C SER A 171 2.05 -2.66 11.64
N LEU A 172 2.90 -2.28 10.68
CA LEU A 172 2.50 -2.18 9.26
C LEU A 172 2.20 -3.55 8.66
N SER A 173 2.98 -4.58 9.00
CA SER A 173 2.72 -5.97 8.60
C SER A 173 1.32 -6.41 9.06
N ILE A 174 1.01 -6.14 10.32
CA ILE A 174 -0.28 -6.49 10.94
C ILE A 174 -1.43 -5.72 10.28
N ALA A 175 -1.28 -4.39 10.12
CA ALA A 175 -2.32 -3.55 9.56
C ALA A 175 -2.73 -3.98 8.15
N VAL A 176 -1.78 -4.30 7.29
CA VAL A 176 -2.07 -4.76 5.92
C VAL A 176 -2.55 -6.21 5.92
N GLN A 177 -1.87 -7.12 6.63
CA GLN A 177 -2.19 -8.54 6.60
C GLN A 177 -3.51 -8.88 7.31
N TYR A 178 -4.05 -7.97 8.12
CA TYR A 178 -5.40 -8.09 8.66
C TYR A 178 -6.45 -8.14 7.55
N TYR A 179 -6.32 -7.28 6.52
CA TYR A 179 -7.26 -7.17 5.42
C TYR A 179 -6.86 -7.97 4.17
N MET A 180 -5.56 -8.19 3.97
CA MET A 180 -5.00 -8.71 2.72
C MET A 180 -3.95 -9.78 2.95
N THR A 181 -3.78 -10.69 1.99
CA THR A 181 -2.51 -11.41 1.85
C THR A 181 -1.51 -10.52 1.16
N ALA A 182 -0.23 -10.64 1.47
CA ALA A 182 0.82 -9.80 0.89
C ALA A 182 2.06 -10.63 0.55
N LYS A 183 2.57 -10.45 -0.67
CA LYS A 183 3.76 -11.15 -1.17
C LYS A 183 4.56 -10.24 -2.09
N VAL A 184 5.88 -10.20 -1.90
CA VAL A 184 6.79 -9.59 -2.88
C VAL A 184 6.82 -10.47 -4.13
N ALA A 185 6.40 -9.91 -5.27
CA ALA A 185 6.39 -10.61 -6.55
C ALA A 185 7.79 -10.64 -7.18
N PHE A 186 8.45 -9.48 -7.24
CA PHE A 186 9.82 -9.35 -7.74
C PHE A 186 10.45 -8.02 -7.33
N ILE A 187 11.79 -7.96 -7.42
CA ILE A 187 12.58 -6.77 -7.14
C ILE A 187 12.80 -5.98 -8.44
N VAL A 188 12.78 -4.66 -8.33
CA VAL A 188 13.02 -3.73 -9.43
C VAL A 188 14.28 -2.92 -9.12
N PRO A 189 15.37 -3.06 -9.90
CA PRO A 189 16.60 -2.34 -9.62
C PRO A 189 16.44 -0.84 -9.84
N ARG A 190 17.11 -0.04 -9.02
CA ARG A 190 17.06 1.44 -9.10
C ARG A 190 17.53 2.00 -10.45
N THR A 191 18.32 1.24 -11.19
CA THR A 191 18.93 1.66 -12.47
C THR A 191 17.94 1.81 -13.63
N VAL A 192 16.72 1.29 -13.48
CA VAL A 192 15.67 1.36 -14.53
C VAL A 192 14.76 2.60 -14.38
N PHE A 193 15.11 3.53 -13.50
CA PHE A 193 14.37 4.77 -13.27
C PHE A 193 15.14 6.02 -13.70
N VAL A 194 14.40 7.05 -14.08
CA VAL A 194 14.92 8.39 -14.37
C VAL A 194 14.12 9.42 -13.56
N PRO A 195 14.77 10.17 -12.66
CA PRO A 195 16.11 9.93 -12.11
C PRO A 195 16.14 8.62 -11.29
N ALA A 196 17.32 8.02 -11.16
CA ALA A 196 17.47 6.82 -10.34
C ALA A 196 17.25 7.13 -8.85
N PRO A 197 16.42 6.36 -8.13
CA PRO A 197 16.30 6.51 -6.68
C PRO A 197 17.53 5.95 -5.96
N ASN A 198 17.62 6.18 -4.65
CA ASN A 198 18.76 5.72 -3.84
C ASN A 198 18.71 4.23 -3.50
N VAL A 199 17.54 3.62 -3.59
CA VAL A 199 17.27 2.22 -3.19
C VAL A 199 16.52 1.49 -4.28
N ASP A 200 16.62 0.15 -4.26
CA ASP A 200 15.81 -0.69 -5.13
C ASP A 200 14.33 -0.65 -4.70
N SER A 201 13.46 -0.93 -5.65
CA SER A 201 12.04 -1.07 -5.45
C SER A 201 11.63 -2.54 -5.45
N ALA A 202 10.42 -2.80 -5.03
CA ALA A 202 9.80 -4.11 -5.13
C ALA A 202 8.36 -3.95 -5.64
N ILE A 203 7.90 -4.94 -6.38
CA ILE A 203 6.48 -5.11 -6.69
C ILE A 203 5.88 -5.98 -5.61
N LEU A 204 4.90 -5.43 -4.90
CA LEU A 204 4.13 -6.11 -3.88
C LEU A 204 2.75 -6.46 -4.44
N LYS A 205 2.40 -7.76 -4.42
CA LYS A 205 1.06 -8.24 -4.75
C LYS A 205 0.30 -8.49 -3.45
N MET A 206 -0.84 -7.83 -3.31
CA MET A 206 -1.75 -8.01 -2.18
C MET A 206 -3.13 -8.38 -2.70
N VAL A 207 -3.72 -9.41 -2.13
CA VAL A 207 -5.05 -9.89 -2.49
C VAL A 207 -5.97 -9.72 -1.29
N ARG A 208 -7.15 -9.12 -1.50
CA ARG A 208 -8.13 -8.91 -0.44
C ARG A 208 -8.64 -10.24 0.08
N ARG A 209 -8.69 -10.37 1.40
CA ARG A 209 -9.33 -11.50 2.07
C ARG A 209 -10.85 -11.35 2.02
N ASP A 210 -11.59 -12.45 1.91
CA ASP A 210 -13.05 -12.45 2.00
C ASP A 210 -13.53 -12.02 3.40
N GLN A 211 -12.76 -12.37 4.42
CA GLN A 211 -12.93 -11.96 5.81
C GLN A 211 -11.57 -11.50 6.36
N PRO A 212 -11.53 -10.59 7.35
CA PRO A 212 -10.30 -10.27 8.06
C PRO A 212 -9.57 -11.52 8.54
N ALA A 213 -8.23 -11.47 8.59
CA ALA A 213 -7.39 -12.62 8.98
C ALA A 213 -7.73 -13.17 10.37
N VAL A 214 -8.26 -12.32 11.25
CA VAL A 214 -8.70 -12.65 12.61
C VAL A 214 -9.98 -11.89 12.94
N ALA A 215 -10.84 -12.48 13.77
CA ALA A 215 -12.01 -11.82 14.34
C ALA A 215 -11.58 -11.07 15.61
N VAL A 216 -12.04 -9.83 15.78
CA VAL A 216 -11.81 -9.00 16.97
C VAL A 216 -13.09 -8.26 17.35
N GLN A 217 -13.26 -7.97 18.63
CA GLN A 217 -14.43 -7.23 19.12
C GLN A 217 -14.39 -5.75 18.71
N ASP A 218 -13.19 -5.18 18.61
CA ASP A 218 -12.98 -3.77 18.28
C ASP A 218 -11.72 -3.63 17.41
N GLU A 219 -11.94 -3.40 16.13
CA GLU A 219 -10.87 -3.30 15.12
C GLU A 219 -9.94 -2.12 15.39
N LYS A 220 -10.49 -0.96 15.78
CA LYS A 220 -9.67 0.22 16.08
C LYS A 220 -8.78 -0.03 17.31
N PHE A 221 -9.33 -0.69 18.31
CA PHE A 221 -8.59 -1.06 19.49
C PHE A 221 -7.50 -2.11 19.20
N PHE A 222 -7.81 -3.11 18.37
CA PHE A 222 -6.83 -4.08 17.89
C PHE A 222 -5.62 -3.41 17.23
N PHE A 223 -5.83 -2.44 16.32
CA PHE A 223 -4.72 -1.70 15.70
C PHE A 223 -3.98 -0.81 16.70
N LYS A 224 -4.68 -0.21 17.66
CA LYS A 224 -4.05 0.56 18.75
C LYS A 224 -3.12 -0.32 19.59
N VAL A 225 -3.56 -1.50 19.97
CA VAL A 225 -2.78 -2.47 20.77
C VAL A 225 -1.58 -2.96 19.97
N SER A 226 -1.77 -3.36 18.73
CA SER A 226 -0.68 -3.82 17.87
C SER A 226 0.39 -2.74 17.70
N LYS A 227 -0.02 -1.50 17.41
CA LYS A 227 0.91 -0.37 17.28
C LYS A 227 1.66 -0.08 18.59
N ALA A 228 0.97 -0.09 19.72
CA ALA A 228 1.58 0.09 21.04
C ALA A 228 2.65 -0.95 21.34
N SER A 229 2.45 -2.19 20.92
CA SER A 229 3.36 -3.31 21.14
C SER A 229 4.70 -3.18 20.40
N PHE A 230 4.79 -2.28 19.41
CA PHE A 230 6.01 -2.03 18.61
C PHE A 230 6.68 -0.68 18.85
N VAL A 231 6.19 0.13 19.77
CA VAL A 231 6.75 1.48 20.04
C VAL A 231 8.23 1.39 20.40
N HIS A 232 8.59 0.45 21.28
CA HIS A 232 9.97 0.18 21.65
C HIS A 232 10.33 -1.25 21.27
N ARG A 233 10.81 -1.43 20.07
CA ARG A 233 11.04 -2.73 19.43
C ARG A 233 11.89 -3.70 20.26
N ARG A 234 12.90 -3.18 20.97
CA ARG A 234 13.81 -3.99 21.81
C ARG A 234 13.24 -4.32 23.20
N LYS A 235 12.10 -3.75 23.57
CA LYS A 235 11.45 -3.99 24.87
C LYS A 235 10.44 -5.14 24.78
N THR A 236 10.15 -5.71 25.95
CA THR A 236 9.13 -6.74 26.09
C THR A 236 7.72 -6.18 25.84
N LEU A 237 6.78 -7.06 25.58
CA LEU A 237 5.36 -6.70 25.45
C LEU A 237 4.88 -5.98 26.72
N TRP A 238 5.21 -6.48 27.89
CA TRP A 238 4.92 -5.83 29.17
C TRP A 238 5.37 -4.38 29.23
N ASN A 239 6.62 -4.13 28.89
CA ASN A 239 7.16 -2.77 28.95
C ASN A 239 6.48 -1.82 27.94
N ASN A 240 6.12 -2.31 26.76
CA ASN A 240 5.40 -1.53 25.77
C ASN A 240 3.96 -1.22 26.24
N LEU A 241 3.25 -2.22 26.76
CA LEU A 241 1.88 -2.05 27.24
C LEU A 241 1.80 -1.15 28.47
N THR A 242 2.69 -1.32 29.46
CA THR A 242 2.74 -0.43 30.63
C THR A 242 3.10 1.01 30.26
N SER A 243 3.96 1.20 29.26
CA SER A 243 4.26 2.53 28.73
C SER A 243 3.03 3.18 28.07
N HIS A 244 2.17 2.39 27.46
CA HIS A 244 1.00 2.89 26.72
C HIS A 244 -0.23 3.10 27.62
N PHE A 245 -0.55 2.12 28.48
CA PHE A 245 -1.77 2.15 29.31
C PHE A 245 -1.56 2.77 30.69
N GLY A 246 -0.34 2.84 31.17
CA GLY A 246 0.00 3.40 32.46
C GLY A 246 0.71 2.41 33.39
N LYS A 247 1.27 2.95 34.50
CA LYS A 247 2.11 2.21 35.44
C LYS A 247 1.51 2.07 36.84
N SER A 248 0.23 2.46 37.02
CA SER A 248 -0.45 2.27 38.32
C SER A 248 -0.57 0.79 38.67
N GLU A 249 -0.65 0.47 39.90
CA GLU A 249 -0.82 -0.93 40.35
C GLU A 249 -2.13 -1.53 39.84
N GLU A 250 -3.19 -0.73 39.75
CA GLU A 250 -4.46 -1.13 39.13
C GLU A 250 -4.27 -1.50 37.65
N THR A 251 -3.60 -0.64 36.86
CA THR A 251 -3.32 -0.90 35.43
C THR A 251 -2.45 -2.13 35.27
N LYS A 252 -1.41 -2.31 36.07
CA LYS A 252 -0.55 -3.50 36.03
C LYS A 252 -1.32 -4.78 36.33
N ALA A 253 -2.24 -4.74 37.32
CA ALA A 253 -3.09 -5.91 37.60
C ALA A 253 -4.00 -6.27 36.43
N LYS A 254 -4.60 -5.28 35.75
CA LYS A 254 -5.41 -5.47 34.54
C LYS A 254 -4.58 -6.02 33.39
N LEU A 255 -3.37 -5.50 33.18
CA LEU A 255 -2.45 -5.98 32.15
C LEU A 255 -2.03 -7.43 32.41
N THR A 256 -1.73 -7.79 33.65
CA THR A 256 -1.40 -9.17 34.04
C THR A 256 -2.56 -10.11 33.73
N ALA A 257 -3.77 -9.77 34.15
CA ALA A 257 -4.97 -10.57 33.89
C ALA A 257 -5.24 -10.73 32.36
N ALA A 258 -5.06 -9.65 31.60
CA ALA A 258 -5.24 -9.70 30.15
C ALA A 258 -4.20 -10.60 29.46
N LEU A 259 -2.93 -10.54 29.87
CA LEU A 259 -1.88 -11.39 29.32
C LEU A 259 -2.10 -12.88 29.65
N GLU A 260 -2.52 -13.19 30.88
CA GLU A 260 -2.90 -14.53 31.29
C GLU A 260 -4.07 -15.07 30.46
N GLN A 261 -5.14 -14.25 30.30
CA GLN A 261 -6.30 -14.59 29.48
C GLN A 261 -5.94 -14.81 28.00
N ALA A 262 -5.00 -14.03 27.48
CA ALA A 262 -4.51 -14.15 26.11
C ALA A 262 -3.45 -15.27 25.94
N GLU A 263 -3.06 -15.95 27.00
CA GLU A 263 -2.00 -16.98 27.03
C GLU A 263 -0.65 -16.47 26.50
N LEU A 264 -0.29 -15.23 26.89
CA LEU A 264 0.94 -14.56 26.46
C LEU A 264 1.88 -14.30 27.63
N SER A 265 3.16 -14.63 27.44
CA SER A 265 4.20 -14.29 28.42
C SER A 265 4.46 -12.79 28.43
N PRO A 266 4.56 -12.14 29.60
CA PRO A 266 4.96 -10.73 29.71
C PRO A 266 6.32 -10.42 29.08
N SER A 267 7.21 -11.39 29.03
CA SER A 267 8.58 -11.26 28.52
C SER A 267 8.69 -11.39 26.99
N VAL A 268 7.63 -11.82 26.30
CA VAL A 268 7.62 -11.91 24.84
C VAL A 268 7.76 -10.53 24.21
N ARG A 269 8.30 -10.44 23.03
CA ARG A 269 8.34 -9.20 22.23
C ARG A 269 7.23 -9.19 21.21
N GLY A 270 6.75 -7.98 20.84
CA GLY A 270 5.70 -7.84 19.81
C GLY A 270 6.03 -8.53 18.49
N GLU A 271 7.30 -8.57 18.11
CA GLU A 271 7.75 -9.21 16.87
C GLU A 271 7.53 -10.75 16.83
N ALA A 272 7.34 -11.38 17.98
CA ALA A 272 7.07 -12.82 18.07
C ALA A 272 5.57 -13.16 17.95
N LEU A 273 4.69 -12.18 18.00
CA LEU A 273 3.24 -12.36 18.03
C LEU A 273 2.64 -12.41 16.63
N ALA A 274 1.86 -13.44 16.34
CA ALA A 274 1.02 -13.50 15.14
C ALA A 274 -0.25 -12.64 15.28
N LEU A 275 -0.99 -12.44 14.19
CA LEU A 275 -2.26 -11.71 14.22
C LEU A 275 -3.24 -12.28 15.23
N ALA A 276 -3.33 -13.62 15.33
CA ALA A 276 -4.20 -14.30 16.28
C ALA A 276 -3.84 -13.98 17.74
N ASP A 277 -2.56 -13.83 18.05
CA ASP A 277 -2.09 -13.45 19.39
C ASP A 277 -2.50 -12.01 19.73
N PHE A 278 -2.35 -11.09 18.76
CA PHE A 278 -2.80 -9.70 18.94
C PHE A 278 -4.33 -9.60 19.06
N ALA A 279 -5.08 -10.45 18.38
CA ALA A 279 -6.55 -10.49 18.50
C ALA A 279 -6.97 -10.89 19.93
N ARG A 280 -6.40 -11.99 20.44
CA ARG A 280 -6.67 -12.42 21.82
C ARG A 280 -6.24 -11.38 22.84
N LEU A 281 -5.09 -10.75 22.64
CA LEU A 281 -4.58 -9.71 23.51
C LEU A 281 -5.51 -8.49 23.53
N ALA A 282 -5.92 -8.00 22.37
CA ALA A 282 -6.81 -6.85 22.26
C ALA A 282 -8.15 -7.11 22.95
N ASP A 283 -8.78 -8.25 22.69
CA ASP A 283 -10.05 -8.63 23.30
C ASP A 283 -9.91 -8.80 24.82
N ALA A 284 -8.83 -9.40 25.31
CA ALA A 284 -8.55 -9.54 26.73
C ALA A 284 -8.32 -8.19 27.42
N LEU A 285 -7.57 -7.28 26.81
CA LEU A 285 -7.35 -5.92 27.34
C LEU A 285 -8.66 -5.14 27.43
N LYS A 286 -9.49 -5.23 26.42
CA LYS A 286 -10.82 -4.60 26.40
C LYS A 286 -11.73 -5.17 27.49
N ALA A 287 -11.70 -6.47 27.73
CA ALA A 287 -12.44 -7.13 28.81
C ALA A 287 -12.02 -6.66 30.19
N GLN A 288 -10.76 -6.21 30.37
CA GLN A 288 -10.26 -5.62 31.62
C GLN A 288 -10.56 -4.11 31.72
N GLY A 289 -11.23 -3.51 30.74
CA GLY A 289 -11.57 -2.08 30.74
C GLY A 289 -10.37 -1.16 30.47
N LEU A 290 -9.43 -1.62 29.66
CA LEU A 290 -8.27 -0.85 29.20
C LEU A 290 -8.50 -0.24 27.82
#